data_4602cec372526fee294ade4e3f6275d1
#
_entry.id   4602cec372526fee294ade4e3f6275d1
#
_cell.length_a   1.000
_cell.length_b   1.000
_cell.length_c   1.000
_cell.angle_alpha   90.00
_cell.angle_beta   90.00
_cell.angle_gamma   90.00
#
_symmetry.space_group_name_H-M   'P 1'
#
loop_
_entity.id
_entity.type
_entity.pdbx_description
1 polymer ?
#
loop_
_entity_poly.entity_id
_entity_poly.type
_entity_poly.pdbx_seq_one_letter_code
_entity_poly.pdbx_strand_id
1 'polypeptide(L)'
;MSNSIITKKALAKSLKELMNSIPLNKISVKEIVNNCGLNRQTFYYHFQDIYNLLEWIYETEAVESISQYRSYNTWTDGFQKIFNYIESNRRFCMNTLNSLGKNHLDSYLYTVTYDLIIGVVNEVSQNMKATEDNKKFIANFYTLAFTGLVIQWMNGGMKEDSHKIIEKLSEL
;
A
#
# COMPACT_ATOMS: atom_id res chain seq x y z
N MET A 1 5.21 -14.45 19.50
CA MET A 1 4.48 -13.25 19.00
C MET A 1 3.63 -12.70 20.13
N SER A 2 3.64 -11.39 20.34
CA SER A 2 2.79 -10.76 21.38
C SER A 2 1.31 -10.98 21.07
N ASN A 3 0.48 -11.27 22.09
CA ASN A 3 -0.98 -11.38 21.96
C ASN A 3 -1.59 -10.18 21.22
N SER A 4 -1.00 -8.99 21.39
CA SER A 4 -1.40 -7.75 20.71
C SER A 4 -1.33 -7.84 19.17
N ILE A 5 -0.27 -8.40 18.61
CA ILE A 5 -0.12 -8.55 17.13
C ILE A 5 -1.12 -9.58 16.58
N ILE A 6 -1.36 -10.66 17.30
CA ILE A 6 -2.35 -11.68 16.89
C ILE A 6 -3.74 -11.04 16.81
N THR A 7 -4.11 -10.27 17.82
CA THR A 7 -5.38 -9.56 17.87
C THR A 7 -5.53 -8.55 16.74
N LYS A 8 -4.50 -7.72 16.49
CA LYS A 8 -4.50 -6.77 15.37
C LYS A 8 -4.67 -7.48 14.02
N LYS A 9 -3.95 -8.58 13.79
CA LYS A 9 -4.08 -9.39 12.57
C LYS A 9 -5.48 -10.00 12.40
N ALA A 10 -6.11 -10.44 13.50
CA ALA A 10 -7.48 -10.95 13.45
C ALA A 10 -8.48 -9.86 13.06
N LEU A 11 -8.36 -8.66 13.62
CA LEU A 11 -9.19 -7.50 13.25
C LEU A 11 -8.97 -7.07 11.79
N ALA A 12 -7.71 -7.05 11.34
CA ALA A 12 -7.34 -6.73 9.96
C ALA A 12 -7.94 -7.72 8.96
N LYS A 13 -7.79 -9.02 9.23
CA LYS A 13 -8.38 -10.07 8.42
C LYS A 13 -9.90 -9.93 8.34
N SER A 14 -10.55 -9.68 9.48
CA SER A 14 -11.99 -9.47 9.54
C SER A 14 -12.45 -8.27 8.70
N LEU A 15 -11.77 -7.13 8.79
CA LEU A 15 -12.10 -5.97 7.96
C LEU A 15 -11.94 -6.28 6.47
N LYS A 16 -10.85 -6.92 6.06
CA LYS A 16 -10.61 -7.29 4.64
C LYS A 16 -11.68 -8.25 4.12
N GLU A 17 -12.10 -9.22 4.92
CA GLU A 17 -13.17 -10.16 4.57
C GLU A 17 -14.51 -9.43 4.35
N LEU A 18 -14.89 -8.54 5.25
CA LEU A 18 -16.11 -7.74 5.13
C LEU A 18 -16.07 -6.82 3.90
N MET A 19 -14.93 -6.20 3.63
CA MET A 19 -14.73 -5.32 2.48
C MET A 19 -14.82 -6.05 1.12
N ASN A 20 -14.80 -7.37 1.09
CA ASN A 20 -15.05 -8.13 -0.15
C ASN A 20 -16.50 -8.00 -0.65
N SER A 21 -17.45 -7.65 0.22
CA SER A 21 -18.88 -7.61 -0.13
C SER A 21 -19.60 -6.35 0.37
N ILE A 22 -19.02 -5.64 1.34
CA ILE A 22 -19.64 -4.47 1.98
C ILE A 22 -18.75 -3.24 1.71
N PRO A 23 -19.31 -2.11 1.23
CA PRO A 23 -18.57 -0.85 1.14
C PRO A 23 -18.03 -0.41 2.52
N LEU A 24 -16.79 0.07 2.57
CA LEU A 24 -16.10 0.44 3.82
C LEU A 24 -16.92 1.39 4.70
N ASN A 25 -17.62 2.36 4.11
CA ASN A 25 -18.44 3.33 4.82
C ASN A 25 -19.73 2.74 5.44
N LYS A 26 -20.05 1.48 5.15
CA LYS A 26 -21.17 0.74 5.73
C LYS A 26 -20.73 -0.30 6.76
N ILE A 27 -19.43 -0.49 6.94
CA ILE A 27 -18.89 -1.42 7.92
C ILE A 27 -18.79 -0.73 9.28
N SER A 28 -19.27 -1.40 10.33
CA SER A 28 -19.19 -0.94 11.73
C SER A 28 -18.15 -1.75 12.52
N VAL A 29 -17.63 -1.15 13.59
CA VAL A 29 -16.76 -1.86 14.55
C VAL A 29 -17.44 -3.13 15.10
N LYS A 30 -18.78 -3.09 15.28
CA LYS A 30 -19.55 -4.25 15.75
C LYS A 30 -19.44 -5.42 14.79
N GLU A 31 -19.56 -5.19 13.49
CA GLU A 31 -19.45 -6.23 12.47
C GLU A 31 -18.03 -6.80 12.43
N ILE A 32 -17.00 -5.95 12.48
CA ILE A 32 -15.60 -6.39 12.49
C ILE A 32 -15.33 -7.33 13.67
N VAL A 33 -15.68 -6.93 14.89
CA VAL A 33 -15.39 -7.75 16.08
C VAL A 33 -16.22 -9.02 16.13
N ASN A 34 -17.48 -8.98 15.70
CA ASN A 34 -18.32 -10.16 15.62
C ASN A 34 -17.77 -11.20 14.63
N ASN A 35 -17.27 -10.74 13.46
CA ASN A 35 -16.74 -11.63 12.43
C ASN A 35 -15.45 -12.36 12.88
N CYS A 36 -14.70 -11.81 13.83
CA CYS A 36 -13.48 -12.45 14.36
C CYS A 36 -13.60 -12.94 15.81
N GLY A 37 -14.80 -12.94 16.39
CA GLY A 37 -15.06 -13.46 17.75
C GLY A 37 -14.46 -12.59 18.87
N LEU A 38 -14.26 -11.29 18.62
CA LEU A 38 -13.75 -10.33 19.58
C LEU A 38 -14.88 -9.42 20.09
N ASN A 39 -14.55 -8.48 20.99
CA ASN A 39 -15.46 -7.48 21.49
C ASN A 39 -15.02 -6.05 21.16
N ARG A 40 -15.93 -5.06 21.27
CA ARG A 40 -15.66 -3.66 20.93
C ARG A 40 -14.56 -3.04 21.81
N GLN A 41 -14.46 -3.43 23.08
CA GLN A 41 -13.42 -2.94 23.97
C GLN A 41 -12.02 -3.36 23.48
N THR A 42 -11.88 -4.60 23.01
CA THR A 42 -10.64 -5.10 22.41
C THR A 42 -10.29 -4.32 21.14
N PHE A 43 -11.26 -3.96 20.30
CA PHE A 43 -11.02 -3.10 19.14
C PHE A 43 -10.44 -1.75 19.57
N TYR A 44 -11.14 -1.03 20.46
CA TYR A 44 -10.74 0.32 20.91
C TYR A 44 -9.46 0.35 21.76
N TYR A 45 -9.04 -0.79 22.29
CA TYR A 45 -7.72 -0.93 22.92
C TYR A 45 -6.58 -0.81 21.89
N HIS A 46 -6.81 -1.24 20.64
CA HIS A 46 -5.80 -1.29 19.59
C HIS A 46 -5.91 -0.19 18.54
N PHE A 47 -7.12 0.27 18.23
CA PHE A 47 -7.41 1.21 17.17
C PHE A 47 -8.45 2.24 17.59
N GLN A 48 -8.26 3.48 17.18
CA GLN A 48 -9.21 4.57 17.48
C GLN A 48 -10.52 4.39 16.69
N ASP A 49 -10.39 4.02 15.43
CA ASP A 49 -11.49 3.79 14.48
C ASP A 49 -11.11 2.80 13.37
N ILE A 50 -12.03 2.60 12.43
CA ILE A 50 -11.83 1.67 11.29
C ILE A 50 -10.74 2.18 10.33
N TYR A 51 -10.58 3.49 10.19
CA TYR A 51 -9.57 4.06 9.30
C TYR A 51 -8.18 3.89 9.88
N ASN A 52 -8.01 3.98 11.20
CA ASN A 52 -6.75 3.67 11.86
C ASN A 52 -6.37 2.17 11.73
N LEU A 53 -7.36 1.26 11.75
CA LEU A 53 -7.14 -0.14 11.41
C LEU A 53 -6.74 -0.31 9.93
N LEU A 54 -7.39 0.42 9.02
CA LEU A 54 -7.10 0.41 7.59
C LEU A 54 -5.66 0.87 7.31
N GLU A 55 -5.23 1.98 7.92
CA GLU A 55 -3.87 2.50 7.86
C GLU A 55 -2.86 1.44 8.32
N TRP A 56 -3.09 0.82 9.48
CA TRP A 56 -2.24 -0.23 10.00
C TRP A 56 -2.12 -1.44 9.07
N ILE A 57 -3.20 -1.81 8.35
CA ILE A 57 -3.17 -2.89 7.36
C ILE A 57 -2.18 -2.54 6.25
N TYR A 58 -2.31 -1.35 5.67
CA TYR A 58 -1.43 -0.92 4.59
C TYR A 58 0.03 -0.83 5.04
N GLU A 59 0.31 -0.24 6.20
CA GLU A 59 1.66 -0.13 6.75
C GLU A 59 2.30 -1.50 7.00
N THR A 60 1.54 -2.44 7.56
CA THR A 60 2.07 -3.75 7.95
C THR A 60 2.27 -4.69 6.76
N GLU A 61 1.31 -4.71 5.82
CA GLU A 61 1.35 -5.68 4.71
C GLU A 61 2.32 -5.25 3.59
N ALA A 62 2.63 -3.98 3.52
CA ALA A 62 3.36 -3.40 2.41
C ALA A 62 4.83 -3.16 2.65
N VAL A 63 5.17 -2.60 3.81
CA VAL A 63 6.54 -2.16 4.11
C VAL A 63 7.49 -3.36 4.20
N GLU A 64 7.04 -4.48 4.75
CA GLU A 64 7.87 -5.68 4.91
C GLU A 64 8.27 -6.33 3.56
N SER A 65 7.44 -6.19 2.51
CA SER A 65 7.66 -6.90 1.25
C SER A 65 8.60 -6.17 0.28
N ILE A 66 8.86 -4.88 0.47
CA ILE A 66 9.50 -4.02 -0.53
C ILE A 66 10.90 -3.55 -0.14
N SER A 67 11.26 -3.60 1.14
CA SER A 67 12.51 -3.04 1.66
C SER A 67 13.81 -3.58 1.01
N GLN A 68 13.78 -4.78 0.46
CA GLN A 68 14.93 -5.42 -0.21
C GLN A 68 15.11 -5.02 -1.68
N TYR A 69 14.16 -4.27 -2.27
CA TYR A 69 14.15 -3.94 -3.72
C TYR A 69 14.58 -2.49 -4.03
N ARG A 70 15.32 -1.84 -3.13
CA ARG A 70 15.69 -0.42 -3.20
C ARG A 70 16.95 -0.14 -4.03
N SER A 71 17.29 -0.99 -5.00
CA SER A 71 18.47 -0.84 -5.85
C SER A 71 18.10 -0.69 -7.31
N TYR A 72 19.03 -0.14 -8.11
CA TYR A 72 18.87 0.01 -9.56
C TYR A 72 18.52 -1.31 -10.26
N ASN A 73 19.07 -2.43 -9.81
CA ASN A 73 18.82 -3.73 -10.41
C ASN A 73 17.53 -4.42 -9.95
N THR A 74 16.87 -3.94 -8.90
CA THR A 74 15.75 -4.63 -8.26
C THR A 74 14.45 -3.81 -8.18
N TRP A 75 14.47 -2.55 -8.60
CA TRP A 75 13.31 -1.67 -8.49
C TRP A 75 12.09 -2.18 -9.27
N THR A 76 12.30 -2.80 -10.43
CA THR A 76 11.21 -3.39 -11.25
C THR A 76 10.50 -4.51 -10.49
N ASP A 77 11.24 -5.34 -9.78
CA ASP A 77 10.68 -6.40 -8.93
C ASP A 77 9.90 -5.79 -7.76
N GLY A 78 10.41 -4.71 -7.18
CA GLY A 78 9.73 -3.95 -6.13
C GLY A 78 8.38 -3.40 -6.60
N PHE A 79 8.33 -2.79 -7.79
CA PHE A 79 7.06 -2.34 -8.39
C PHE A 79 6.12 -3.49 -8.70
N GLN A 80 6.64 -4.61 -9.22
CA GLN A 80 5.81 -5.79 -9.45
C GLN A 80 5.16 -6.29 -8.16
N LYS A 81 5.84 -6.19 -7.01
CA LYS A 81 5.24 -6.54 -5.71
C LYS A 81 4.06 -5.63 -5.35
N ILE A 82 4.14 -4.33 -5.67
CA ILE A 82 3.02 -3.39 -5.44
C ILE A 82 1.81 -3.80 -6.29
N PHE A 83 2.00 -4.05 -7.59
CA PHE A 83 0.93 -4.50 -8.47
C PHE A 83 0.34 -5.84 -8.00
N ASN A 84 1.18 -6.83 -7.68
CA ASN A 84 0.75 -8.14 -7.20
C ASN A 84 -0.05 -8.04 -5.89
N TYR A 85 0.34 -7.15 -4.97
CA TYR A 85 -0.42 -6.90 -3.76
C TYR A 85 -1.83 -6.37 -4.07
N ILE A 86 -1.93 -5.39 -4.97
CA ILE A 86 -3.21 -4.79 -5.37
C ILE A 86 -4.09 -5.84 -6.07
N GLU A 87 -3.53 -6.62 -6.99
CA GLU A 87 -4.26 -7.70 -7.69
C GLU A 87 -4.77 -8.77 -6.73
N SER A 88 -3.91 -9.23 -5.82
CA SER A 88 -4.26 -10.23 -4.80
C SER A 88 -5.30 -9.73 -3.79
N ASN A 89 -5.36 -8.41 -3.57
CA ASN A 89 -6.31 -7.76 -2.67
C ASN A 89 -7.28 -6.84 -3.41
N ARG A 90 -7.62 -7.16 -4.66
CA ARG A 90 -8.35 -6.28 -5.58
C ARG A 90 -9.60 -5.67 -4.97
N ARG A 91 -10.47 -6.48 -4.35
CA ARG A 91 -11.73 -5.98 -3.79
C ARG A 91 -11.48 -5.00 -2.64
N PHE A 92 -10.55 -5.34 -1.77
CA PHE A 92 -10.13 -4.50 -0.65
C PHE A 92 -9.57 -3.15 -1.15
N CYS A 93 -8.60 -3.16 -2.07
CA CYS A 93 -7.99 -1.94 -2.61
C CYS A 93 -9.00 -1.08 -3.39
N MET A 94 -9.87 -1.69 -4.19
CA MET A 94 -10.91 -0.96 -4.93
C MET A 94 -11.98 -0.38 -3.98
N ASN A 95 -12.36 -1.10 -2.93
CA ASN A 95 -13.28 -0.59 -1.92
C ASN A 95 -12.67 0.60 -1.17
N THR A 96 -11.38 0.53 -0.83
CA THR A 96 -10.65 1.67 -0.23
C THR A 96 -10.61 2.87 -1.18
N LEU A 97 -10.21 2.66 -2.44
CA LEU A 97 -10.11 3.72 -3.46
C LEU A 97 -11.42 4.47 -3.65
N ASN A 98 -12.55 3.77 -3.59
CA ASN A 98 -13.89 4.32 -3.80
C ASN A 98 -14.57 4.79 -2.49
N SER A 99 -13.84 5.00 -1.42
CA SER A 99 -14.34 5.38 -0.10
C SER A 99 -13.62 6.60 0.46
N LEU A 100 -14.03 7.04 1.65
CA LEU A 100 -13.28 8.04 2.45
C LEU A 100 -11.90 7.53 2.89
N GLY A 101 -11.65 6.23 2.79
CA GLY A 101 -10.34 5.62 3.04
C GLY A 101 -9.31 5.82 1.93
N LYS A 102 -9.67 6.48 0.82
CA LYS A 102 -8.77 6.70 -0.33
C LYS A 102 -7.43 7.30 0.07
N ASN A 103 -7.42 8.28 0.97
CA ASN A 103 -6.19 8.92 1.43
C ASN A 103 -5.20 7.93 2.08
N HIS A 104 -5.67 6.87 2.72
CA HIS A 104 -4.80 5.83 3.30
C HIS A 104 -4.15 4.98 2.20
N LEU A 105 -4.90 4.65 1.13
CA LEU A 105 -4.34 3.97 -0.04
C LEU A 105 -3.32 4.86 -0.76
N ASP A 106 -3.64 6.14 -0.97
CA ASP A 106 -2.75 7.11 -1.61
C ASP A 106 -1.45 7.27 -0.81
N SER A 107 -1.54 7.45 0.51
CA SER A 107 -0.38 7.55 1.41
C SER A 107 0.46 6.28 1.39
N TYR A 108 -0.19 5.12 1.41
CA TYR A 108 0.47 3.84 1.29
C TYR A 108 1.26 3.73 -0.01
N LEU A 109 0.60 3.93 -1.15
CA LEU A 109 1.25 3.86 -2.47
C LEU A 109 2.41 4.85 -2.59
N TYR A 110 2.21 6.08 -2.08
CA TYR A 110 3.26 7.08 -2.06
C TYR A 110 4.47 6.61 -1.24
N THR A 111 4.25 6.16 -0.01
CA THR A 111 5.34 5.78 0.90
C THR A 111 6.16 4.63 0.35
N VAL A 112 5.52 3.57 -0.11
CA VAL A 112 6.26 2.39 -0.63
C VAL A 112 6.98 2.71 -1.93
N THR A 113 6.38 3.51 -2.80
CA THR A 113 6.99 3.94 -4.06
C THR A 113 8.17 4.88 -3.80
N TYR A 114 8.02 5.85 -2.90
CA TYR A 114 9.09 6.77 -2.54
C TYR A 114 10.30 6.04 -1.97
N ASP A 115 10.08 5.08 -1.10
CA ASP A 115 11.14 4.27 -0.49
C ASP A 115 11.94 3.46 -1.52
N LEU A 116 11.27 2.95 -2.56
CA LEU A 116 11.93 2.28 -3.68
C LEU A 116 12.77 3.28 -4.49
N ILE A 117 12.14 4.36 -4.93
CA ILE A 117 12.76 5.34 -5.83
C ILE A 117 13.94 6.06 -5.17
N ILE A 118 13.81 6.49 -3.91
CA ILE A 118 14.90 7.19 -3.22
C ILE A 118 16.12 6.29 -3.02
N GLY A 119 15.92 4.98 -2.83
CA GLY A 119 17.00 4.00 -2.80
C GLY A 119 17.77 3.96 -4.11
N VAL A 120 17.06 3.86 -5.23
CA VAL A 120 17.66 3.88 -6.58
C VAL A 120 18.36 5.20 -6.88
N VAL A 121 17.72 6.32 -6.56
CA VAL A 121 18.32 7.66 -6.76
C VAL A 121 19.61 7.81 -5.96
N ASN A 122 19.64 7.33 -4.72
CA ASN A 122 20.84 7.36 -3.88
C ASN A 122 21.96 6.51 -4.46
N GLU A 123 21.64 5.30 -4.96
CA GLU A 123 22.64 4.40 -5.57
C GLU A 123 23.23 5.03 -6.84
N VAL A 124 22.37 5.46 -7.78
CA VAL A 124 22.81 6.03 -9.06
C VAL A 124 23.59 7.32 -8.87
N SER A 125 23.23 8.13 -7.87
CA SER A 125 23.88 9.42 -7.61
C SER A 125 25.16 9.34 -6.77
N GLN A 126 25.62 8.16 -6.36
CA GLN A 126 26.83 8.02 -5.49
C GLN A 126 28.06 8.72 -6.04
N ASN A 127 28.24 8.70 -7.36
CA ASN A 127 29.39 9.32 -8.05
C ASN A 127 29.04 10.66 -8.72
N MET A 128 27.87 11.23 -8.45
CA MET A 128 27.40 12.48 -9.04
C MET A 128 27.40 13.59 -7.98
N LYS A 129 27.65 14.83 -8.40
CA LYS A 129 27.50 16.01 -7.54
C LYS A 129 26.02 16.39 -7.42
N ALA A 130 25.20 15.53 -6.82
CA ALA A 130 23.79 15.78 -6.58
C ALA A 130 23.56 16.20 -5.13
N THR A 131 22.83 17.29 -4.92
CA THR A 131 22.43 17.72 -3.57
C THR A 131 21.30 16.82 -3.04
N GLU A 132 21.16 16.73 -1.73
CA GLU A 132 20.06 15.95 -1.12
C GLU A 132 18.68 16.48 -1.53
N ASP A 133 18.54 17.81 -1.73
CA ASP A 133 17.30 18.40 -2.21
C ASP A 133 16.96 17.95 -3.64
N ASN A 134 17.97 17.90 -4.52
CA ASN A 134 17.76 17.38 -5.88
C ASN A 134 17.38 15.90 -5.89
N LYS A 135 18.01 15.09 -5.05
CA LYS A 135 17.67 13.66 -4.92
C LYS A 135 16.23 13.47 -4.45
N LYS A 136 15.83 14.19 -3.41
CA LYS A 136 14.45 14.17 -2.89
C LYS A 136 13.45 14.65 -3.93
N PHE A 137 13.78 15.70 -4.68
CA PHE A 137 12.92 16.21 -5.74
C PHE A 137 12.70 15.18 -6.85
N ILE A 138 13.78 14.54 -7.33
CA ILE A 138 13.71 13.48 -8.34
C ILE A 138 12.89 12.31 -7.82
N ALA A 139 13.16 11.83 -6.61
CA ALA A 139 12.42 10.74 -6.01
C ALA A 139 10.92 11.07 -5.89
N ASN A 140 10.58 12.27 -5.43
CA ASN A 140 9.19 12.71 -5.33
C ASN A 140 8.51 12.79 -6.70
N PHE A 141 9.16 13.32 -7.71
CA PHE A 141 8.63 13.42 -9.07
C PHE A 141 8.26 12.05 -9.64
N TYR A 142 9.18 11.09 -9.58
CA TYR A 142 8.91 9.73 -10.05
C TYR A 142 7.87 9.03 -9.19
N THR A 143 7.87 9.24 -7.88
CA THR A 143 6.86 8.68 -6.97
C THR A 143 5.45 9.11 -7.35
N LEU A 144 5.24 10.39 -7.61
CA LEU A 144 3.94 10.92 -8.03
C LEU A 144 3.51 10.36 -9.38
N ALA A 145 4.45 10.24 -10.35
CA ALA A 145 4.17 9.66 -11.65
C ALA A 145 3.74 8.19 -11.55
N PHE A 146 4.48 7.38 -10.80
CA PHE A 146 4.15 5.97 -10.58
C PHE A 146 2.85 5.77 -9.82
N THR A 147 2.66 6.49 -8.71
CA THR A 147 1.40 6.41 -7.95
C THR A 147 0.21 6.77 -8.84
N GLY A 148 0.36 7.81 -9.67
CA GLY A 148 -0.65 8.18 -10.66
C GLY A 148 -0.97 7.07 -11.65
N LEU A 149 0.05 6.38 -12.18
CA LEU A 149 -0.14 5.24 -13.08
C LEU A 149 -0.85 4.06 -12.41
N VAL A 150 -0.50 3.72 -11.18
CA VAL A 150 -1.15 2.66 -10.41
C VAL A 150 -2.63 3.00 -10.19
N ILE A 151 -2.94 4.21 -9.74
CA ILE A 151 -4.33 4.65 -9.55
C ILE A 151 -5.11 4.65 -10.87
N GLN A 152 -4.50 5.10 -11.96
CA GLN A 152 -5.12 5.06 -13.29
C GLN A 152 -5.40 3.62 -13.73
N TRP A 153 -4.46 2.70 -13.54
CA TRP A 153 -4.63 1.29 -13.84
C TRP A 153 -5.74 0.65 -13.01
N MET A 154 -5.82 0.97 -11.71
CA MET A 154 -6.91 0.52 -10.84
C MET A 154 -8.26 1.03 -11.34
N ASN A 155 -8.40 2.34 -11.65
CA ASN A 155 -9.62 2.95 -12.18
C ASN A 155 -10.02 2.39 -13.55
N GLY A 156 -9.04 2.00 -14.37
CA GLY A 156 -9.24 1.29 -15.64
C GLY A 156 -9.72 -0.16 -15.48
N GLY A 157 -9.88 -0.63 -14.25
CA GLY A 157 -10.32 -1.98 -13.92
C GLY A 157 -9.20 -3.02 -14.01
N MET A 158 -7.93 -2.60 -13.88
CA MET A 158 -6.76 -3.49 -13.86
C MET A 158 -6.72 -4.42 -15.10
N LYS A 159 -7.06 -3.88 -16.28
CA LYS A 159 -7.17 -4.66 -17.53
C LYS A 159 -5.84 -4.88 -18.21
N GLU A 160 -4.92 -3.91 -18.09
CA GLU A 160 -3.57 -4.03 -18.64
C GLU A 160 -2.73 -4.92 -17.72
N ASP A 161 -1.92 -5.78 -18.33
CA ASP A 161 -0.98 -6.63 -17.63
C ASP A 161 0.08 -5.75 -16.94
N SER A 162 0.20 -5.90 -15.62
CA SER A 162 1.15 -5.13 -14.82
C SER A 162 2.61 -5.31 -15.24
N HIS A 163 2.99 -6.49 -15.73
CA HIS A 163 4.33 -6.74 -16.28
C HIS A 163 4.62 -5.84 -17.48
N LYS A 164 3.65 -5.64 -18.38
CA LYS A 164 3.82 -4.77 -19.55
C LYS A 164 3.95 -3.29 -19.16
N ILE A 165 3.26 -2.88 -18.08
CA ILE A 165 3.41 -1.52 -17.55
C ILE A 165 4.84 -1.31 -17.07
N ILE A 166 5.37 -2.27 -16.31
CA ILE A 166 6.73 -2.20 -15.75
C ILE A 166 7.78 -2.29 -16.86
N GLU A 167 7.59 -3.14 -17.86
CA GLU A 167 8.47 -3.22 -19.02
C GLU A 167 8.60 -1.86 -19.71
N LYS A 168 7.49 -1.21 -20.05
CA LYS A 168 7.50 0.16 -20.61
C LYS A 168 8.20 1.17 -19.72
N LEU A 169 8.06 1.06 -18.40
CA LEU A 169 8.72 1.96 -17.46
C LEU A 169 10.23 1.71 -17.38
N SER A 170 10.68 0.48 -17.60
CA SER A 170 12.11 0.14 -17.59
C SER A 170 12.85 0.62 -18.86
N GLU A 171 12.11 1.00 -19.90
CA GLU A 171 12.66 1.55 -21.16
C GLU A 171 12.82 3.08 -21.11
N LEU A 172 12.28 3.77 -20.09
CA LEU A 172 12.38 5.22 -19.89
C LEU A 172 13.69 5.61 -19.19
#